data_c8d3b8ec4d56f3b2fd55c1ae347dbd72
#
_entry.id   c8d3b8ec4d56f3b2fd55c1ae347dbd72
#
_cell.length_a   1.000
_cell.length_b   1.000
_cell.length_c   1.000
_cell.angle_alpha   90.00
_cell.angle_beta   90.00
_cell.angle_gamma   90.00
#
_symmetry.space_group_name_H-M   'P 1'
#
loop_
_entity.id
_entity.type
_entity.pdbx_description
1 polymer ?
#
loop_
_entity_poly.entity_id
_entity_poly.type
_entity_poly.pdbx_seq_one_letter_code
_entity_poly.pdbx_strand_id
1 'polypeptide(L)'
;GNIPATMLQIAAAIDKNNAPRPNPEWSQRLTAAISQRLDWQAGERRHPASLSADLNEAIAKTENAILIADGGEFYQWVQAECNAPRRMINGPSGAIGGGIAYAIGASIACPAATIFLVMGDGTAGFYFAEINTAVRAGCNIIAVIGNDYCWNAEVQIQIDNYGPDRVYGCDLDASADYAAAARGFGAYGATVG
;
A
#
# COMPACT_ATOMS: atom_id res chain seq x y z
N GLY A 1 6.69 -27.19 -12.59
CA GLY A 1 5.30 -27.49 -12.95
C GLY A 1 4.62 -26.29 -13.59
N ASN A 2 3.59 -26.53 -14.37
CA ASN A 2 2.81 -25.45 -15.01
C ASN A 2 1.80 -24.90 -13.99
N ILE A 3 2.12 -23.79 -13.35
CA ILE A 3 1.30 -23.16 -12.30
C ILE A 3 -0.13 -22.88 -12.79
N PRO A 4 -0.37 -22.26 -13.97
CA PRO A 4 -1.72 -22.07 -14.47
C PRO A 4 -2.53 -23.36 -14.63
N ALA A 5 -1.93 -24.42 -15.17
CA ALA A 5 -2.59 -25.71 -15.32
C ALA A 5 -2.93 -26.33 -13.97
N THR A 6 -2.04 -26.22 -12.98
CA THR A 6 -2.30 -26.69 -11.60
C THR A 6 -3.44 -25.92 -10.95
N MET A 7 -3.47 -24.60 -11.10
CA MET A 7 -4.56 -23.77 -10.56
C MET A 7 -5.90 -24.10 -11.20
N LEU A 8 -5.94 -24.36 -12.52
CA LEU A 8 -7.15 -24.81 -13.21
C LEU A 8 -7.63 -26.19 -12.73
N GLN A 9 -6.69 -27.11 -12.45
CA GLN A 9 -7.01 -28.42 -11.89
C GLN A 9 -7.58 -28.30 -10.47
N ILE A 10 -7.00 -27.45 -9.64
CA ILE A 10 -7.53 -27.16 -8.29
C ILE A 10 -8.93 -26.55 -8.39
N ALA A 11 -9.11 -25.54 -9.26
CA ALA A 11 -10.40 -24.91 -9.47
C ALA A 11 -11.47 -25.91 -9.96
N ALA A 12 -11.10 -26.84 -10.85
CA ALA A 12 -11.99 -27.87 -11.34
C ALA A 12 -12.31 -28.94 -10.27
N ALA A 13 -11.41 -29.19 -9.35
CA ALA A 13 -11.61 -30.11 -8.24
C ALA A 13 -12.48 -29.52 -7.11
N ILE A 14 -12.63 -28.20 -7.06
CA ILE A 14 -13.54 -27.53 -6.13
C ILE A 14 -14.96 -27.62 -6.70
N ASP A 15 -15.72 -28.60 -6.25
CA ASP A 15 -17.16 -28.66 -6.55
C ASP A 15 -17.85 -27.45 -5.90
N LYS A 16 -18.46 -26.59 -6.72
CA LYS A 16 -19.19 -25.41 -6.24
C LYS A 16 -20.30 -25.77 -5.23
N ASN A 17 -20.81 -26.97 -5.28
CA ASN A 17 -21.85 -27.47 -4.37
C ASN A 17 -21.26 -28.04 -3.07
N ASN A 18 -20.02 -28.49 -3.09
CA ASN A 18 -19.28 -29.04 -1.96
C ASN A 18 -18.12 -28.17 -1.49
N ALA A 19 -17.99 -26.94 -2.00
CA ALA A 19 -17.01 -26.02 -1.48
C ALA A 19 -17.20 -25.90 0.04
N PRO A 20 -16.14 -26.11 0.85
CA PRO A 20 -16.26 -25.98 2.28
C PRO A 20 -16.76 -24.58 2.60
N ARG A 21 -17.91 -24.53 3.29
CA ARG A 21 -18.43 -23.23 3.74
C ARG A 21 -17.40 -22.63 4.68
N PRO A 22 -17.14 -21.31 4.57
CA PRO A 22 -16.28 -20.63 5.54
C PRO A 22 -16.74 -21.01 6.94
N ASN A 23 -15.81 -21.44 7.80
CA ASN A 23 -16.14 -21.72 9.19
C ASN A 23 -16.70 -20.43 9.81
N PRO A 24 -17.98 -20.39 10.24
CA PRO A 24 -18.60 -19.17 10.74
C PRO A 24 -17.86 -18.59 11.94
N GLU A 25 -17.34 -19.46 12.81
CA GLU A 25 -16.58 -19.07 13.99
C GLU A 25 -15.24 -18.43 13.59
N TRP A 26 -14.54 -18.99 12.61
CA TRP A 26 -13.31 -18.40 12.09
C TRP A 26 -13.56 -17.03 11.44
N SER A 27 -14.61 -16.91 10.64
CA SER A 27 -15.01 -15.66 10.00
C SER A 27 -15.36 -14.59 11.04
N GLN A 28 -16.09 -14.96 12.11
CA GLN A 28 -16.41 -14.04 13.21
C GLN A 28 -15.16 -13.61 13.96
N ARG A 29 -14.25 -14.53 14.28
CA ARG A 29 -12.98 -14.21 14.95
C ARG A 29 -12.11 -13.31 14.11
N LEU A 30 -12.04 -13.54 12.80
CA LEU A 30 -11.30 -12.70 11.87
C LEU A 30 -11.91 -11.30 11.79
N THR A 31 -13.23 -11.20 11.64
CA THR A 31 -13.94 -9.91 11.63
C THR A 31 -13.73 -9.15 12.94
N ALA A 32 -13.84 -9.82 14.08
CA ALA A 32 -13.59 -9.20 15.38
C ALA A 32 -12.14 -8.71 15.53
N ALA A 33 -11.16 -9.48 15.08
CA ALA A 33 -9.75 -9.09 15.11
C ALA A 33 -9.46 -7.89 14.20
N ILE A 34 -10.06 -7.85 13.01
CA ILE A 34 -9.97 -6.72 12.08
C ILE A 34 -10.64 -5.49 12.71
N SER A 35 -11.85 -5.63 13.26
CA SER A 35 -12.58 -4.54 13.90
C SER A 35 -11.83 -3.97 15.10
N GLN A 36 -11.21 -4.80 15.93
CA GLN A 36 -10.37 -4.32 17.04
C GLN A 36 -9.16 -3.50 16.58
N ARG A 37 -8.59 -3.83 15.42
CA ARG A 37 -7.48 -3.08 14.84
C ARG A 37 -7.93 -1.73 14.26
N LEU A 38 -9.18 -1.63 13.85
CA LEU A 38 -9.80 -0.43 13.29
C LEU A 38 -10.43 0.47 14.37
N ASP A 39 -10.51 0.02 15.63
CA ASP A 39 -11.11 0.74 16.75
C ASP A 39 -10.16 1.80 17.35
N TRP A 40 -9.37 2.41 16.46
CA TRP A 40 -8.51 3.53 16.76
C TRP A 40 -9.36 4.78 16.96
N GLN A 41 -9.26 5.37 18.11
CA GLN A 41 -9.97 6.63 18.39
C GLN A 41 -9.38 7.73 17.51
N ALA A 42 -10.22 8.31 16.69
CA ALA A 42 -9.92 9.44 15.79
C ALA A 42 -9.61 10.73 16.60
N GLY A 43 -8.48 10.75 17.31
CA GLY A 43 -8.06 11.91 18.12
C GLY A 43 -6.82 12.62 17.59
N GLU A 44 -5.98 11.93 16.86
CA GLU A 44 -4.73 12.49 16.34
C GLU A 44 -4.77 12.58 14.81
N ARG A 45 -4.83 13.80 14.29
CA ARG A 45 -4.91 14.11 12.86
C ARG A 45 -3.76 13.56 12.01
N ARG A 46 -2.73 12.98 12.63
CA ARG A 46 -1.52 12.46 11.95
C ARG A 46 -1.34 10.96 12.08
N HIS A 47 -2.29 10.27 12.71
CA HIS A 47 -2.16 8.81 12.84
C HIS A 47 -2.38 8.12 11.49
N PRO A 48 -1.56 7.12 11.11
CA PRO A 48 -1.71 6.41 9.83
C PRO A 48 -3.11 5.85 9.58
N ALA A 49 -3.83 5.43 10.62
CA ALA A 49 -5.20 4.93 10.50
C ALA A 49 -6.17 6.03 10.00
N SER A 50 -6.05 7.28 10.51
CA SER A 50 -6.93 8.37 10.04
C SER A 50 -6.63 8.75 8.59
N LEU A 51 -5.35 8.80 8.22
CA LEU A 51 -4.94 9.03 6.84
C LEU A 51 -5.44 7.93 5.90
N SER A 52 -5.40 6.68 6.37
CA SER A 52 -5.91 5.53 5.60
C SER A 52 -7.43 5.59 5.43
N ALA A 53 -8.17 6.06 6.44
CA ALA A 53 -9.62 6.26 6.35
C ALA A 53 -9.98 7.34 5.32
N ASP A 54 -9.29 8.48 5.33
CA ASP A 54 -9.47 9.56 4.35
C ASP A 54 -9.16 9.06 2.93
N LEU A 55 -8.09 8.27 2.78
CA LEU A 55 -7.72 7.66 1.52
C LEU A 55 -8.78 6.64 1.05
N ASN A 56 -9.31 5.83 1.95
CA ASN A 56 -10.38 4.88 1.64
C ASN A 56 -11.65 5.60 1.14
N GLU A 57 -11.99 6.73 1.73
CA GLU A 57 -13.09 7.57 1.26
C GLU A 57 -12.84 8.11 -0.16
N ALA A 58 -11.62 8.57 -0.44
CA ALA A 58 -11.22 9.04 -1.76
C ALA A 58 -11.29 7.91 -2.80
N ILE A 59 -10.80 6.72 -2.48
CA ILE A 59 -10.85 5.53 -3.33
C ILE A 59 -12.31 5.15 -3.60
N ALA A 60 -13.16 5.13 -2.58
CA ALA A 60 -14.58 4.76 -2.72
C ALA A 60 -15.38 5.73 -3.61
N LYS A 61 -14.98 6.99 -3.67
CA LYS A 61 -15.59 8.02 -4.54
C LYS A 61 -15.02 8.02 -5.97
N THR A 62 -13.98 7.25 -6.22
CA THR A 62 -13.29 7.23 -7.51
C THR A 62 -13.75 6.04 -8.35
N GLU A 63 -14.34 6.31 -9.50
CA GLU A 63 -14.70 5.27 -10.44
C GLU A 63 -13.45 4.58 -11.00
N ASN A 64 -13.51 3.25 -11.14
CA ASN A 64 -12.39 2.45 -11.65
C ASN A 64 -11.07 2.59 -10.87
N ALA A 65 -11.12 2.80 -9.57
CA ALA A 65 -9.92 2.86 -8.74
C ALA A 65 -9.15 1.53 -8.74
N ILE A 66 -7.83 1.64 -8.79
CA ILE A 66 -6.88 0.54 -8.54
C ILE A 66 -5.95 0.99 -7.42
N LEU A 67 -5.87 0.20 -6.34
CA LEU A 67 -4.95 0.45 -5.24
C LEU A 67 -3.69 -0.40 -5.41
N ILE A 68 -2.54 0.26 -5.38
CA ILE A 68 -1.22 -0.39 -5.31
C ILE A 68 -0.56 0.03 -4.01
N ALA A 69 -0.22 -0.94 -3.17
CA ALA A 69 0.39 -0.70 -1.88
C ALA A 69 1.80 -1.31 -1.86
N ASP A 70 2.80 -0.50 -1.54
CA ASP A 70 4.21 -0.89 -1.56
C ASP A 70 4.92 -0.39 -0.29
N GLY A 71 5.66 -1.23 0.36
CA GLY A 71 6.54 -1.07 1.50
C GLY A 71 6.30 0.08 2.50
N GLY A 72 6.87 -0.10 3.68
CA GLY A 72 6.77 0.85 4.79
C GLY A 72 5.63 0.52 5.77
N GLU A 73 5.64 1.12 6.95
CA GLU A 73 4.60 0.90 7.96
C GLU A 73 3.23 1.43 7.49
N PHE A 74 3.22 2.59 6.83
CA PHE A 74 1.99 3.21 6.36
C PHE A 74 1.17 2.30 5.41
N TYR A 75 1.84 1.54 4.52
CA TYR A 75 1.11 0.66 3.61
C TYR A 75 0.32 -0.45 4.33
N GLN A 76 0.78 -0.87 5.50
CA GLN A 76 0.08 -1.90 6.29
C GLN A 76 -1.25 -1.37 6.82
N TRP A 77 -1.28 -0.12 7.25
CA TRP A 77 -2.52 0.56 7.64
C TRP A 77 -3.48 0.70 6.46
N VAL A 78 -2.97 1.09 5.31
CA VAL A 78 -3.76 1.19 4.07
C VAL A 78 -4.30 -0.17 3.64
N GLN A 79 -3.53 -1.24 3.77
CA GLN A 79 -4.03 -2.59 3.48
C GLN A 79 -5.17 -3.02 4.41
N ALA A 80 -5.11 -2.62 5.67
CA ALA A 80 -6.12 -2.96 6.66
C ALA A 80 -7.42 -2.16 6.48
N GLU A 81 -7.31 -0.88 6.10
CA GLU A 81 -8.42 0.07 6.06
C GLU A 81 -9.05 0.20 4.67
N CYS A 82 -8.23 0.28 3.62
CA CYS A 82 -8.72 0.60 2.29
C CYS A 82 -9.32 -0.60 1.56
N ASN A 83 -10.49 -0.38 0.97
CA ASN A 83 -11.20 -1.39 0.20
C ASN A 83 -11.37 -0.94 -1.26
N ALA A 84 -10.43 -1.35 -2.12
CA ALA A 84 -10.50 -1.11 -3.56
C ALA A 84 -10.94 -2.38 -4.30
N PRO A 85 -11.76 -2.26 -5.36
CA PRO A 85 -12.19 -3.42 -6.17
C PRO A 85 -11.04 -4.19 -6.80
N ARG A 86 -9.96 -3.49 -7.12
CA ARG A 86 -8.72 -4.04 -7.66
C ARG A 86 -7.56 -3.56 -6.81
N ARG A 87 -6.77 -4.51 -6.32
CA ARG A 87 -5.61 -4.23 -5.46
C ARG A 87 -4.41 -5.04 -5.92
N MET A 88 -3.25 -4.42 -5.85
CA MET A 88 -1.96 -5.08 -5.94
C MET A 88 -1.15 -4.72 -4.70
N ILE A 89 -0.62 -5.72 -4.05
CA ILE A 89 0.23 -5.58 -2.88
C ILE A 89 1.65 -5.97 -3.30
N ASN A 90 2.64 -5.36 -2.68
CA ASN A 90 4.04 -5.73 -2.82
C ASN A 90 4.22 -7.25 -2.84
N GLY A 91 5.01 -7.73 -3.77
CA GLY A 91 5.13 -9.14 -4.09
C GLY A 91 5.64 -10.03 -2.95
N PRO A 92 5.49 -11.34 -3.09
CA PRO A 92 5.82 -12.30 -2.04
C PRO A 92 7.31 -12.37 -1.71
N SER A 93 8.18 -11.77 -2.50
CA SER A 93 9.62 -11.66 -2.23
C SER A 93 9.96 -10.65 -1.13
N GLY A 94 8.99 -9.80 -0.71
CA GLY A 94 9.24 -8.71 0.22
C GLY A 94 10.09 -7.56 -0.34
N ALA A 95 10.40 -7.58 -1.64
CA ALA A 95 11.12 -6.47 -2.28
C ALA A 95 10.23 -5.22 -2.32
N ILE A 96 10.76 -4.08 -1.90
CA ILE A 96 10.08 -2.80 -1.87
C ILE A 96 10.59 -1.85 -2.97
N GLY A 97 9.82 -0.80 -3.27
CA GLY A 97 10.15 0.21 -4.28
C GLY A 97 9.53 -0.03 -5.65
N GLY A 98 9.15 -1.27 -5.98
CA GLY A 98 8.58 -1.62 -7.28
C GLY A 98 7.18 -1.05 -7.54
N GLY A 99 6.51 -0.52 -6.53
CA GLY A 99 5.12 -0.05 -6.61
C GLY A 99 4.90 1.01 -7.68
N ILE A 100 5.85 1.89 -7.89
CA ILE A 100 5.76 2.93 -8.93
C ILE A 100 5.75 2.31 -10.33
N ALA A 101 6.57 1.29 -10.58
CA ALA A 101 6.59 0.58 -11.86
C ALA A 101 5.28 -0.19 -12.08
N TYR A 102 4.74 -0.80 -11.02
CA TYR A 102 3.42 -1.44 -11.08
C TYR A 102 2.31 -0.43 -11.36
N ALA A 103 2.37 0.77 -10.76
CA ALA A 103 1.41 1.84 -11.00
C ALA A 103 1.44 2.34 -12.46
N ILE A 104 2.62 2.50 -13.02
CA ILE A 104 2.81 2.85 -14.44
C ILE A 104 2.20 1.74 -15.32
N GLY A 105 2.57 0.48 -15.07
CA GLY A 105 2.05 -0.66 -15.81
C GLY A 105 0.52 -0.78 -15.72
N ALA A 106 -0.06 -0.59 -14.53
CA ALA A 106 -1.49 -0.61 -14.31
C ALA A 106 -2.21 0.54 -15.04
N SER A 107 -1.64 1.75 -15.01
CA SER A 107 -2.20 2.91 -15.72
C SER A 107 -2.21 2.72 -17.23
N ILE A 108 -1.14 2.14 -17.79
CA ILE A 108 -1.06 1.83 -19.22
C ILE A 108 -2.05 0.72 -19.60
N ALA A 109 -2.15 -0.32 -18.78
CA ALA A 109 -3.05 -1.46 -19.03
C ALA A 109 -4.53 -1.11 -18.84
N CYS A 110 -4.83 -0.11 -17.99
CA CYS A 110 -6.17 0.33 -17.65
C CYS A 110 -6.30 1.85 -17.78
N PRO A 111 -6.31 2.42 -18.99
CA PRO A 111 -6.25 3.89 -19.17
C PRO A 111 -7.41 4.68 -18.55
N ALA A 112 -8.57 4.02 -18.34
CA ALA A 112 -9.73 4.63 -17.70
C ALA A 112 -9.68 4.54 -16.16
N ALA A 113 -8.64 3.92 -15.59
CA ALA A 113 -8.52 3.79 -14.15
C ALA A 113 -7.73 4.95 -13.54
N THR A 114 -8.07 5.28 -12.30
CA THR A 114 -7.20 6.08 -11.44
C THR A 114 -6.41 5.14 -10.53
N ILE A 115 -5.10 5.26 -10.57
CA ILE A 115 -4.20 4.42 -9.79
C ILE A 115 -3.83 5.15 -8.51
N PHE A 116 -4.20 4.60 -7.37
CA PHE A 116 -3.73 5.05 -6.07
C PHE A 116 -2.50 4.22 -5.71
N LEU A 117 -1.34 4.85 -5.69
CA LEU A 117 -0.08 4.24 -5.26
C LEU A 117 0.23 4.72 -3.84
N VAL A 118 0.38 3.79 -2.91
CA VAL A 118 0.69 4.09 -1.51
C VAL A 118 2.00 3.44 -1.12
N MET A 119 2.89 4.19 -0.49
CA MET A 119 4.20 3.72 -0.05
C MET A 119 4.73 4.56 1.11
N GLY A 120 5.62 3.99 1.90
CA GLY A 120 6.43 4.75 2.85
C GLY A 120 7.50 5.58 2.16
N ASP A 121 8.06 6.54 2.86
CA ASP A 121 9.13 7.43 2.38
C ASP A 121 10.40 6.68 1.97
N GLY A 122 10.89 5.77 2.80
CA GLY A 122 12.03 4.93 2.46
C GLY A 122 11.78 4.11 1.19
N THR A 123 10.58 3.53 1.05
CA THR A 123 10.16 2.79 -0.14
C THR A 123 10.13 3.69 -1.38
N ALA A 124 9.59 4.90 -1.24
CA ALA A 124 9.54 5.88 -2.33
C ALA A 124 10.94 6.24 -2.84
N GLY A 125 11.93 6.33 -1.94
CA GLY A 125 13.31 6.65 -2.28
C GLY A 125 14.01 5.67 -3.23
N PHE A 126 13.54 4.41 -3.35
CA PHE A 126 14.19 3.41 -4.19
C PHE A 126 14.14 3.76 -5.70
N TYR A 127 12.97 4.16 -6.19
CA TYR A 127 12.77 4.40 -7.62
C TYR A 127 11.98 5.70 -7.87
N PHE A 128 12.18 6.70 -7.03
CA PHE A 128 11.43 7.95 -7.11
C PHE A 128 11.58 8.66 -8.47
N ALA A 129 12.71 8.49 -9.14
CA ALA A 129 12.96 9.05 -10.47
C ALA A 129 11.97 8.56 -11.53
N GLU A 130 11.31 7.42 -11.33
CA GLU A 130 10.29 6.87 -12.23
C GLU A 130 9.00 7.70 -12.25
N ILE A 131 8.85 8.70 -11.35
CA ILE A 131 7.83 9.75 -11.49
C ILE A 131 7.93 10.43 -12.86
N ASN A 132 9.16 10.69 -13.35
CA ASN A 132 9.35 11.24 -14.68
C ASN A 132 8.84 10.30 -15.78
N THR A 133 9.04 9.00 -15.63
CA THR A 133 8.50 7.99 -16.57
C THR A 133 6.97 8.00 -16.56
N ALA A 134 6.34 8.08 -15.38
CA ALA A 134 4.90 8.19 -15.26
C ALA A 134 4.35 9.45 -15.95
N VAL A 135 4.99 10.59 -15.75
CA VAL A 135 4.62 11.86 -16.39
C VAL A 135 4.73 11.77 -17.92
N ARG A 136 5.86 11.27 -18.42
CA ARG A 136 6.08 11.11 -19.88
C ARG A 136 5.10 10.14 -20.51
N ALA A 137 4.67 9.11 -19.79
CA ALA A 137 3.69 8.14 -20.26
C ALA A 137 2.24 8.63 -20.10
N GLY A 138 2.00 9.81 -19.53
CA GLY A 138 0.66 10.34 -19.30
C GLY A 138 -0.17 9.50 -18.33
N CYS A 139 0.49 8.88 -17.35
CA CYS A 139 -0.17 7.99 -16.40
C CYS A 139 -1.09 8.75 -15.44
N ASN A 140 -2.27 8.19 -15.16
CA ASN A 140 -3.21 8.72 -14.17
C ASN A 140 -2.95 8.07 -12.80
N ILE A 141 -1.96 8.60 -12.08
CA ILE A 141 -1.50 8.09 -10.79
C ILE A 141 -1.60 9.16 -9.72
N ILE A 142 -2.18 8.80 -8.58
CA ILE A 142 -2.15 9.55 -7.33
C ILE A 142 -1.21 8.80 -6.39
N ALA A 143 0.01 9.31 -6.20
CA ALA A 143 0.98 8.72 -5.29
C ALA A 143 0.85 9.38 -3.90
N VAL A 144 0.64 8.56 -2.88
CA VAL A 144 0.54 8.97 -1.47
C VAL A 144 1.74 8.38 -0.73
N ILE A 145 2.58 9.24 -0.20
CA ILE A 145 3.78 8.87 0.54
C ILE A 145 3.56 9.17 2.01
N GLY A 146 3.52 8.11 2.83
CA GLY A 146 3.58 8.23 4.28
C GLY A 146 5.00 8.53 4.68
N ASN A 147 5.25 9.76 5.14
CA ASN A 147 6.59 10.25 5.46
C ASN A 147 6.73 10.46 6.97
N ASP A 148 7.38 9.55 7.64
CA ASP A 148 7.71 9.59 9.06
C ASP A 148 9.22 9.70 9.32
N TYR A 149 9.99 9.89 8.24
CA TYR A 149 11.44 10.07 8.23
C TYR A 149 12.20 8.87 8.80
N CYS A 150 11.64 7.67 8.67
CA CYS A 150 12.35 6.48 9.12
C CYS A 150 11.90 5.19 8.41
N TRP A 151 12.74 4.16 8.52
CA TRP A 151 12.37 2.78 8.20
C TRP A 151 11.52 2.20 9.33
N ASN A 152 10.30 2.71 9.53
CA ASN A 152 9.52 2.44 10.73
C ASN A 152 9.13 0.97 10.90
N ALA A 153 8.92 0.22 9.82
CA ALA A 153 8.73 -1.23 9.91
C ALA A 153 9.93 -1.91 10.56
N GLU A 154 11.15 -1.48 10.23
CA GLU A 154 12.39 -1.99 10.83
C GLU A 154 12.57 -1.51 12.27
N VAL A 155 12.15 -0.29 12.59
CA VAL A 155 12.11 0.24 13.98
C VAL A 155 11.26 -0.67 14.85
N GLN A 156 10.04 -1.01 14.42
CA GLN A 156 9.14 -1.86 15.20
C GLN A 156 9.73 -3.25 15.41
N ILE A 157 10.33 -3.84 14.37
CA ILE A 157 10.99 -5.14 14.46
C ILE A 157 12.16 -5.10 15.47
N GLN A 158 12.95 -4.03 15.48
CA GLN A 158 14.05 -3.87 16.42
C GLN A 158 13.55 -3.67 17.85
N ILE A 159 12.51 -2.87 18.05
CA ILE A 159 11.89 -2.66 19.36
C ILE A 159 11.37 -3.99 19.92
N ASP A 160 10.64 -4.75 19.11
CA ASP A 160 10.05 -6.03 19.53
C ASP A 160 11.10 -7.08 19.90
N ASN A 161 12.24 -7.11 19.21
CA ASN A 161 13.26 -8.11 19.43
C ASN A 161 14.33 -7.69 20.46
N TYR A 162 14.64 -6.40 20.54
CA TYR A 162 15.80 -5.91 21.30
C TYR A 162 15.50 -4.80 22.31
N GLY A 163 14.26 -4.27 22.28
CA GLY A 163 13.84 -3.15 23.13
C GLY A 163 14.11 -1.77 22.49
N PRO A 164 13.41 -0.73 22.97
CA PRO A 164 13.43 0.60 22.36
C PRO A 164 14.80 1.29 22.39
N ASP A 165 15.65 0.95 23.33
CA ASP A 165 16.99 1.53 23.48
C ASP A 165 18.01 0.96 22.47
N ARG A 166 17.59 0.04 21.60
CA ARG A 166 18.48 -0.66 20.65
C ARG A 166 18.08 -0.50 19.19
N VAL A 167 17.33 0.55 18.88
CA VAL A 167 17.03 0.92 17.49
C VAL A 167 18.26 1.57 16.87
N TYR A 168 18.63 1.11 15.67
CA TYR A 168 19.81 1.59 14.98
C TYR A 168 19.63 1.62 13.46
N GLY A 169 20.12 2.70 12.82
CA GLY A 169 20.23 2.80 11.37
C GLY A 169 18.89 2.93 10.63
N CYS A 170 17.84 3.34 11.33
CA CYS A 170 16.51 3.44 10.75
C CYS A 170 16.07 4.87 10.39
N ASP A 171 16.82 5.87 10.81
CA ASP A 171 16.49 7.28 10.54
C ASP A 171 16.73 7.63 9.07
N LEU A 172 15.80 8.37 8.48
CA LEU A 172 15.92 8.98 7.17
C LEU A 172 16.05 10.51 7.31
N ASP A 173 16.52 11.17 6.23
CA ASP A 173 16.74 12.60 6.26
C ASP A 173 15.40 13.37 6.25
N ALA A 174 15.14 14.09 7.35
CA ALA A 174 13.96 14.92 7.50
C ALA A 174 13.89 16.11 6.53
N SER A 175 14.98 16.43 5.84
CA SER A 175 15.02 17.48 4.80
C SER A 175 14.52 17.02 3.44
N ALA A 176 14.26 15.71 3.26
CA ALA A 176 13.77 15.16 2.00
C ALA A 176 12.36 15.69 1.68
N ASP A 177 12.22 16.48 0.62
CA ASP A 177 10.95 17.00 0.13
C ASP A 177 10.50 16.24 -1.13
N TYR A 178 9.71 15.19 -0.93
CA TYR A 178 9.17 14.39 -2.02
C TYR A 178 8.22 15.18 -2.93
N ALA A 179 7.50 16.16 -2.38
CA ALA A 179 6.62 17.02 -3.17
C ALA A 179 7.42 17.93 -4.12
N ALA A 180 8.51 18.53 -3.64
CA ALA A 180 9.41 19.32 -4.48
C ALA A 180 10.09 18.44 -5.53
N ALA A 181 10.56 17.25 -5.16
CA ALA A 181 11.17 16.31 -6.09
C ALA A 181 10.18 15.87 -7.19
N ALA A 182 8.92 15.57 -6.84
CA ALA A 182 7.87 15.25 -7.81
C ALA A 182 7.65 16.41 -8.82
N ARG A 183 7.60 17.66 -8.33
CA ARG A 183 7.50 18.85 -9.20
C ARG A 183 8.71 18.96 -10.12
N GLY A 184 9.92 18.66 -9.63
CA GLY A 184 11.14 18.64 -10.42
C GLY A 184 11.10 17.61 -11.57
N PHE A 185 10.35 16.52 -11.41
CA PHE A 185 10.11 15.52 -12.45
C PHE A 185 8.90 15.81 -13.33
N GLY A 186 8.22 16.95 -13.14
CA GLY A 186 7.10 17.40 -13.96
C GLY A 186 5.72 16.94 -13.47
N ALA A 187 5.64 16.30 -12.30
CA ALA A 187 4.36 15.96 -11.67
C ALA A 187 3.82 17.11 -10.81
N TYR A 188 2.56 17.03 -10.41
CA TYR A 188 2.06 17.81 -9.30
C TYR A 188 2.58 17.22 -7.99
N GLY A 189 2.97 18.07 -7.05
CA GLY A 189 3.42 17.62 -5.73
C GLY A 189 2.95 18.60 -4.64
N ALA A 190 2.36 18.06 -3.58
CA ALA A 190 1.92 18.80 -2.41
C ALA A 190 2.25 18.02 -1.13
N THR A 191 2.61 18.74 -0.08
CA THR A 191 2.72 18.19 1.28
C THR A 191 1.46 18.55 2.02
N VAL A 192 0.86 17.55 2.69
CA VAL A 192 -0.31 17.70 3.55
C VAL A 192 0.08 17.28 4.96
N GLY A 193 -0.41 17.99 5.97
CA GLY A 193 -0.08 17.76 7.36
C GLY A 193 -1.29 17.81 8.28
#